data_0760b89f8d61d0be2dadec330e680d6e
#
_entry.id   0760b89f8d61d0be2dadec330e680d6e
#
_cell.length_a   1.000
_cell.length_b   1.000
_cell.length_c   1.000
_cell.angle_alpha   90.00
_cell.angle_beta   90.00
_cell.angle_gamma   90.00
#
_symmetry.space_group_name_H-M   'P 1'
#
loop_
_entity.id
_entity.type
_entity.pdbx_description
1 polymer ?
#
loop_
_entity_poly.entity_id
_entity_poly.type
_entity_poly.pdbx_seq_one_letter_code
_entity_poly.pdbx_strand_id
1 'polypeptide(L)'
;MTNLEDADDLLVRRAQAGDVRAFEMLVVKYQRRVERLIGRMVRDVDLVADISQETFIRAWRSLPSFRAESAFYTWLYRIAVNSAKRALQGLQRDPLVLEASLDPGGDGEARELLPAMEALNHGETPEGLLAGKELAEAVHAAVASLPEDHRRALELREVEGLAYEEIAVVLGCPIGTVRSRIHRAREAVAARLRPLLGN
;
A
#
# COMPACT_ATOMS: atom_id res chain seq x y z
N MET A 1 -0.29 1.12 22.65
CA MET A 1 -0.35 0.76 21.20
C MET A 1 -0.10 -0.74 20.98
N THR A 2 -0.38 -1.59 21.95
CA THR A 2 -0.01 -3.03 22.01
C THR A 2 -1.18 -3.98 21.68
N ASN A 3 -2.39 -3.51 21.43
CA ASN A 3 -3.58 -4.39 21.40
C ASN A 3 -3.96 -4.98 20.02
N LEU A 4 -3.42 -4.48 18.92
CA LEU A 4 -3.79 -4.96 17.56
C LEU A 4 -2.80 -6.01 17.03
N GLU A 5 -1.53 -5.89 17.39
CA GLU A 5 -0.49 -6.87 17.03
C GLU A 5 -0.68 -8.17 17.82
N ASP A 6 -1.01 -8.08 19.12
CA ASP A 6 -1.33 -9.25 19.96
C ASP A 6 -2.55 -10.03 19.43
N ALA A 7 -3.56 -9.33 18.87
CA ALA A 7 -4.76 -9.97 18.31
C ALA A 7 -4.46 -10.73 17.01
N ASP A 8 -3.60 -10.18 16.15
CA ASP A 8 -3.20 -10.85 14.90
C ASP A 8 -2.33 -12.07 15.18
N ASP A 9 -1.41 -11.98 16.12
CA ASP A 9 -0.57 -13.11 16.53
C ASP A 9 -1.40 -14.29 17.04
N LEU A 10 -2.45 -14.00 17.80
CA LEU A 10 -3.37 -15.04 18.27
C LEU A 10 -4.12 -15.69 17.09
N LEU A 11 -4.66 -14.89 16.16
CA LEU A 11 -5.36 -15.41 14.99
C LEU A 11 -4.42 -16.21 14.08
N VAL A 12 -3.20 -15.74 13.88
CA VAL A 12 -2.17 -16.43 13.09
C VAL A 12 -1.84 -17.79 13.70
N ARG A 13 -1.57 -17.86 15.01
CA ARG A 13 -1.28 -19.16 15.69
C ARG A 13 -2.44 -20.14 15.59
N ARG A 14 -3.67 -19.66 15.75
CA ARG A 14 -4.87 -20.51 15.60
C ARG A 14 -5.01 -21.00 14.16
N ALA A 15 -4.82 -20.13 13.18
CA ALA A 15 -4.87 -20.48 11.76
C ALA A 15 -3.75 -21.46 11.37
N GLN A 16 -2.54 -21.32 11.93
CA GLN A 16 -1.44 -22.30 11.78
C GLN A 16 -1.78 -23.67 12.37
N ALA A 17 -2.59 -23.70 13.41
CA ALA A 17 -3.11 -24.92 13.99
C ALA A 17 -4.30 -25.53 13.21
N GLY A 18 -4.69 -24.95 12.05
CA GLY A 18 -5.75 -25.43 11.19
C GLY A 18 -7.13 -24.81 11.44
N ASP A 19 -7.22 -23.77 12.30
CA ASP A 19 -8.48 -23.04 12.51
C ASP A 19 -8.78 -22.12 11.33
N VAL A 20 -9.63 -22.61 10.41
CA VAL A 20 -10.05 -21.86 9.21
C VAL A 20 -10.74 -20.56 9.58
N ARG A 21 -11.56 -20.53 10.65
CA ARG A 21 -12.26 -19.31 11.07
C ARG A 21 -11.31 -18.20 11.51
N ALA A 22 -10.20 -18.56 12.16
CA ALA A 22 -9.18 -17.60 12.54
C ALA A 22 -8.54 -16.96 11.29
N PHE A 23 -8.31 -17.74 10.23
CA PHE A 23 -7.81 -17.19 8.97
C PHE A 23 -8.86 -16.35 8.24
N GLU A 24 -10.12 -16.74 8.23
CA GLU A 24 -11.21 -15.91 7.68
C GLU A 24 -11.28 -14.54 8.34
N MET A 25 -11.06 -14.45 9.65
CA MET A 25 -10.99 -13.15 10.36
C MET A 25 -9.81 -12.31 9.87
N LEU A 26 -8.65 -12.91 9.60
CA LEU A 26 -7.50 -12.21 9.01
C LEU A 26 -7.83 -11.74 7.57
N VAL A 27 -8.52 -12.56 6.77
CA VAL A 27 -8.97 -12.18 5.42
C VAL A 27 -9.87 -10.95 5.50
N VAL A 28 -10.93 -10.99 6.31
CA VAL A 28 -11.86 -9.85 6.48
C VAL A 28 -11.13 -8.58 6.92
N LYS A 29 -10.17 -8.71 7.83
CA LYS A 29 -9.38 -7.57 8.33
C LYS A 29 -8.51 -6.94 7.25
N TYR A 30 -7.90 -7.75 6.38
CA TYR A 30 -6.86 -7.27 5.45
C TYR A 30 -7.31 -7.20 4.00
N GLN A 31 -8.47 -7.73 3.62
CA GLN A 31 -8.94 -7.79 2.24
C GLN A 31 -8.90 -6.42 1.55
N ARG A 32 -9.50 -5.39 2.15
CA ARG A 32 -9.54 -4.05 1.57
C ARG A 32 -8.16 -3.42 1.42
N ARG A 33 -7.21 -3.73 2.32
CA ARG A 33 -5.82 -3.23 2.20
C ARG A 33 -5.09 -3.93 1.06
N VAL A 34 -5.29 -5.24 0.90
CA VAL A 34 -4.71 -6.04 -0.18
C VAL A 34 -5.28 -5.60 -1.53
N GLU A 35 -6.60 -5.45 -1.66
CA GLU A 35 -7.25 -4.97 -2.88
C GLU A 35 -6.75 -3.58 -3.29
N ARG A 36 -6.63 -2.65 -2.34
CA ARG A 36 -6.10 -1.31 -2.58
C ARG A 36 -4.64 -1.36 -3.02
N LEU A 37 -3.82 -2.21 -2.40
CA LEU A 37 -2.42 -2.40 -2.80
C LEU A 37 -2.30 -2.92 -4.22
N ILE A 38 -3.11 -3.93 -4.59
CA ILE A 38 -3.10 -4.52 -5.93
C ILE A 38 -3.66 -3.52 -6.96
N GLY A 39 -4.71 -2.77 -6.62
CA GLY A 39 -5.33 -1.75 -7.47
C GLY A 39 -4.40 -0.61 -7.88
N ARG A 40 -3.30 -0.37 -7.12
CA ARG A 40 -2.23 0.54 -7.54
C ARG A 40 -1.34 -0.02 -8.65
N MET A 41 -1.30 -1.33 -8.80
CA MET A 41 -0.47 -2.03 -9.78
C MET A 41 -1.28 -2.47 -11.00
N VAL A 42 -2.59 -2.63 -10.84
CA VAL A 42 -3.51 -3.20 -11.82
C VAL A 42 -4.77 -2.34 -11.84
N ARG A 43 -5.21 -1.88 -13.02
CA ARG A 43 -6.41 -1.02 -13.17
C ARG A 43 -7.70 -1.81 -13.34
N ASP A 44 -7.61 -3.01 -13.85
CA ASP A 44 -8.76 -3.89 -14.07
C ASP A 44 -9.29 -4.39 -12.72
N VAL A 45 -10.52 -4.03 -12.38
CA VAL A 45 -11.16 -4.34 -11.09
C VAL A 45 -11.37 -5.84 -10.90
N ASP A 46 -11.72 -6.55 -11.98
CA ASP A 46 -11.93 -8.00 -11.94
C ASP A 46 -10.59 -8.70 -11.71
N LEU A 47 -9.54 -8.24 -12.37
CA LEU A 47 -8.19 -8.74 -12.17
C LEU A 47 -7.65 -8.42 -10.77
N VAL A 48 -7.98 -7.27 -10.20
CA VAL A 48 -7.65 -6.93 -8.79
C VAL A 48 -8.29 -7.93 -7.84
N ALA A 49 -9.57 -8.25 -8.05
CA ALA A 49 -10.29 -9.23 -7.22
C ALA A 49 -9.66 -10.62 -7.31
N ASP A 50 -9.34 -11.09 -8.52
CA ASP A 50 -8.72 -12.39 -8.77
C ASP A 50 -7.33 -12.50 -8.12
N ILE A 51 -6.49 -11.47 -8.28
CA ILE A 51 -5.16 -11.43 -7.65
C ILE A 51 -5.27 -11.36 -6.12
N SER A 52 -6.24 -10.64 -5.59
CA SER A 52 -6.51 -10.58 -4.15
C SER A 52 -6.87 -11.97 -3.60
N GLN A 53 -7.79 -12.66 -4.27
CA GLN A 53 -8.18 -14.03 -3.90
C GLN A 53 -6.98 -14.98 -3.95
N GLU A 54 -6.22 -14.96 -5.04
CA GLU A 54 -5.00 -15.79 -5.18
C GLU A 54 -3.97 -15.47 -4.09
N THR A 55 -3.85 -14.20 -3.68
CA THR A 55 -2.98 -13.76 -2.59
C THR A 55 -3.35 -14.47 -1.29
N PHE A 56 -4.62 -14.51 -0.91
CA PHE A 56 -5.07 -15.17 0.31
C PHE A 56 -4.97 -16.70 0.22
N ILE A 57 -5.21 -17.29 -0.95
CA ILE A 57 -4.99 -18.72 -1.17
C ILE A 57 -3.51 -19.09 -0.94
N ARG A 58 -2.58 -18.28 -1.49
CA ARG A 58 -1.14 -18.47 -1.29
C ARG A 58 -0.73 -18.24 0.16
N ALA A 59 -1.29 -17.20 0.79
CA ALA A 59 -1.07 -16.94 2.20
C ALA A 59 -1.51 -18.13 3.06
N TRP A 60 -2.70 -18.67 2.85
CA TRP A 60 -3.17 -19.87 3.56
C TRP A 60 -2.23 -21.05 3.40
N ARG A 61 -1.81 -21.35 2.16
CA ARG A 61 -0.91 -22.50 1.87
C ARG A 61 0.47 -22.33 2.49
N SER A 62 0.98 -21.11 2.59
CA SER A 62 2.32 -20.82 3.14
C SER A 62 2.30 -20.43 4.62
N LEU A 63 1.12 -20.29 5.23
CA LEU A 63 0.95 -19.91 6.63
C LEU A 63 1.67 -20.87 7.62
N PRO A 64 1.69 -22.19 7.41
CA PRO A 64 2.43 -23.09 8.29
C PRO A 64 3.94 -22.80 8.38
N SER A 65 4.51 -22.18 7.35
CA SER A 65 5.92 -21.78 7.29
C SER A 65 6.20 -20.36 7.77
N PHE A 66 5.18 -19.60 8.12
CA PHE A 66 5.34 -18.24 8.63
C PHE A 66 5.93 -18.25 10.05
N ARG A 67 7.11 -17.63 10.23
CA ARG A 67 7.90 -17.67 11.47
C ARG A 67 7.66 -16.50 12.42
N ALA A 68 6.73 -15.60 12.09
CA ALA A 68 6.49 -14.36 12.84
C ALA A 68 7.76 -13.47 13.03
N GLU A 69 8.71 -13.54 12.09
CA GLU A 69 9.89 -12.65 12.05
C GLU A 69 9.53 -11.21 11.61
N SER A 70 8.31 -11.01 11.14
CA SER A 70 7.68 -9.73 10.83
C SER A 70 6.20 -9.79 11.17
N ALA A 71 5.52 -8.63 11.24
CA ALA A 71 4.07 -8.60 11.39
C ALA A 71 3.39 -9.38 10.25
N PHE A 72 2.23 -9.99 10.54
CA PHE A 72 1.47 -10.77 9.55
C PHE A 72 1.18 -9.97 8.28
N TYR A 73 0.79 -8.68 8.42
CA TYR A 73 0.51 -7.85 7.26
C TYR A 73 1.74 -7.60 6.37
N THR A 74 2.93 -7.41 6.94
CA THR A 74 4.17 -7.25 6.17
C THR A 74 4.49 -8.49 5.32
N TRP A 75 4.27 -9.67 5.89
CA TRP A 75 4.43 -10.91 5.18
C TRP A 75 3.35 -11.09 4.08
N LEU A 76 2.07 -10.80 4.39
CA LEU A 76 0.97 -10.81 3.44
C LEU A 76 1.17 -9.82 2.28
N TYR A 77 1.66 -8.60 2.59
CA TYR A 77 2.03 -7.59 1.62
C TYR A 77 3.02 -8.11 0.57
N ARG A 78 4.08 -8.82 1.00
CA ARG A 78 5.06 -9.42 0.08
C ARG A 78 4.42 -10.47 -0.83
N ILE A 79 3.49 -11.26 -0.32
CA ILE A 79 2.74 -12.23 -1.14
C ILE A 79 1.89 -11.49 -2.17
N ALA A 80 1.16 -10.45 -1.77
CA ALA A 80 0.30 -9.65 -2.65
C ALA A 80 1.09 -9.01 -3.80
N VAL A 81 2.20 -8.31 -3.49
CA VAL A 81 3.06 -7.71 -4.50
C VAL A 81 3.63 -8.74 -5.48
N ASN A 82 4.06 -9.91 -4.97
CA ASN A 82 4.57 -10.99 -5.82
C ASN A 82 3.46 -11.61 -6.69
N SER A 83 2.24 -11.73 -6.18
CA SER A 83 1.09 -12.22 -6.97
C SER A 83 0.72 -11.24 -8.07
N ALA A 84 0.66 -9.94 -7.78
CA ALA A 84 0.40 -8.90 -8.78
C ALA A 84 1.49 -8.86 -9.87
N LYS A 85 2.76 -8.89 -9.50
CA LYS A 85 3.88 -8.95 -10.46
C LYS A 85 3.80 -10.16 -11.40
N ARG A 86 3.45 -11.34 -10.86
CA ARG A 86 3.30 -12.56 -11.68
C ARG A 86 2.12 -12.46 -12.64
N ALA A 87 0.98 -11.92 -12.20
CA ALA A 87 -0.17 -11.70 -13.04
C ALA A 87 0.18 -10.75 -14.20
N LEU A 88 0.82 -9.61 -13.93
CA LEU A 88 1.26 -8.67 -14.95
C LEU A 88 2.26 -9.29 -15.92
N GLN A 89 3.22 -10.10 -15.45
CA GLN A 89 4.16 -10.83 -16.32
C GLN A 89 3.45 -11.89 -17.18
N GLY A 90 2.38 -12.52 -16.65
CA GLY A 90 1.55 -13.45 -17.42
C GLY A 90 0.85 -12.74 -18.57
N LEU A 91 0.25 -11.60 -18.31
CA LEU A 91 -0.44 -10.76 -19.31
C LEU A 91 0.51 -10.24 -20.40
N GLN A 92 1.76 -9.88 -20.05
CA GLN A 92 2.77 -9.44 -21.03
C GLN A 92 3.18 -10.52 -22.03
N ARG A 93 2.92 -11.79 -21.73
CA ARG A 93 3.17 -12.92 -22.64
C ARG A 93 1.99 -13.21 -23.57
N ASP A 94 0.83 -12.61 -23.34
CA ASP A 94 -0.37 -12.76 -24.16
C ASP A 94 -0.72 -11.39 -24.79
N PRO A 95 -0.36 -11.16 -26.09
CA PRO A 95 -0.45 -9.84 -26.73
C PRO A 95 -1.88 -9.28 -26.83
N LEU A 96 -2.90 -10.11 -26.73
CA LEU A 96 -4.31 -9.71 -26.91
C LEU A 96 -4.89 -9.02 -25.67
N VAL A 97 -4.24 -9.08 -24.50
CA VAL A 97 -4.72 -8.52 -23.22
C VAL A 97 -4.01 -7.23 -22.85
N LEU A 98 -2.95 -6.85 -23.58
CA LEU A 98 -2.03 -5.78 -23.22
C LEU A 98 -2.64 -4.37 -23.33
N GLU A 99 -3.56 -4.13 -24.27
CA GLU A 99 -4.07 -2.77 -24.54
C GLU A 99 -5.01 -2.23 -23.48
N ALA A 100 -5.69 -3.10 -22.72
CA ALA A 100 -6.67 -2.68 -21.71
C ALA A 100 -6.08 -2.54 -20.28
N SER A 101 -4.95 -3.18 -19.99
CA SER A 101 -4.45 -3.35 -18.62
C SER A 101 -3.17 -2.58 -18.29
N LEU A 102 -2.49 -2.03 -19.27
CA LEU A 102 -1.21 -1.31 -19.10
C LEU A 102 -1.31 0.09 -19.72
N ASP A 103 -1.34 1.11 -18.87
CA ASP A 103 -0.98 2.47 -19.28
C ASP A 103 0.47 2.72 -18.83
N PRO A 104 1.41 3.02 -19.77
CA PRO A 104 2.80 3.34 -19.44
C PRO A 104 2.96 4.73 -18.80
N GLY A 105 1.88 5.50 -18.68
CA GLY A 105 1.86 6.83 -18.07
C GLY A 105 1.54 6.77 -16.58
N GLY A 106 2.55 6.92 -15.75
CA GLY A 106 2.53 6.82 -14.30
C GLY A 106 1.71 7.87 -13.53
N ASP A 107 0.48 8.20 -13.94
CA ASP A 107 -0.39 9.14 -13.21
C ASP A 107 -1.39 8.46 -12.26
N GLY A 108 -1.42 7.10 -12.22
CA GLY A 108 -2.34 6.34 -11.36
C GLY A 108 -1.93 6.28 -9.88
N GLU A 109 -0.63 6.44 -9.59
CA GLU A 109 -0.10 6.25 -8.22
C GLU A 109 -0.38 7.43 -7.27
N ALA A 110 -0.65 8.61 -7.83
CA ALA A 110 -0.89 9.81 -7.05
C ALA A 110 -2.33 9.94 -6.52
N ARG A 111 -3.28 9.17 -7.05
CA ARG A 111 -4.71 9.39 -6.80
C ARG A 111 -5.22 8.84 -5.46
N GLU A 112 -4.45 8.03 -4.75
CA GLU A 112 -4.89 7.31 -3.54
C GLU A 112 -4.32 7.82 -2.21
N LEU A 113 -3.63 8.96 -2.19
CA LEU A 113 -3.44 9.72 -0.95
C LEU A 113 -4.73 10.46 -0.52
N LEU A 114 -5.75 10.45 -1.37
CA LEU A 114 -7.03 11.13 -1.18
C LEU A 114 -7.85 10.71 0.06
N PRO A 115 -7.95 9.42 0.47
CA PRO A 115 -8.78 9.08 1.62
C PRO A 115 -8.29 9.66 2.95
N ALA A 116 -6.98 9.86 3.09
CA ALA A 116 -6.43 10.53 4.28
C ALA A 116 -6.70 12.05 4.26
N MET A 117 -6.93 12.62 3.07
CA MET A 117 -7.22 14.05 2.88
C MET A 117 -8.73 14.34 2.83
N GLU A 118 -9.59 13.38 2.49
CA GLU A 118 -11.05 13.54 2.62
C GLU A 118 -11.48 13.78 4.08
N ALA A 119 -10.69 13.30 5.04
CA ALA A 119 -10.91 13.61 6.47
C ALA A 119 -10.61 15.10 6.82
N LEU A 120 -9.95 15.84 5.94
CA LEU A 120 -9.66 17.28 6.10
C LEU A 120 -10.74 18.17 5.45
N ASN A 121 -11.67 17.60 4.68
CA ASN A 121 -12.75 18.33 4.03
C ASN A 121 -13.92 18.59 5.01
N HIS A 122 -13.68 19.29 6.09
CA HIS A 122 -14.71 19.93 6.91
C HIS A 122 -14.90 21.41 6.49
N GLY A 123 -15.14 21.64 5.21
CA GLY A 123 -15.51 22.94 4.68
C GLY A 123 -16.68 22.79 3.74
N GLU A 124 -17.90 23.02 4.22
CA GLU A 124 -19.14 22.95 3.41
C GLU A 124 -19.29 24.12 2.41
N THR A 125 -18.20 24.82 2.06
CA THR A 125 -18.24 25.92 1.09
C THR A 125 -17.59 25.51 -0.23
N PRO A 126 -18.13 25.97 -1.39
CA PRO A 126 -17.56 25.69 -2.71
C PRO A 126 -16.07 26.09 -2.84
N GLU A 127 -15.70 27.21 -2.18
CA GLU A 127 -14.31 27.68 -2.15
C GLU A 127 -13.41 26.74 -1.35
N GLY A 128 -13.91 26.18 -0.24
CA GLY A 128 -13.18 25.19 0.57
C GLY A 128 -12.95 23.87 -0.16
N LEU A 129 -13.92 23.43 -0.96
CA LEU A 129 -13.80 22.23 -1.80
C LEU A 129 -12.78 22.44 -2.94
N LEU A 130 -12.75 23.65 -3.56
CA LEU A 130 -11.79 23.96 -4.61
C LEU A 130 -10.37 24.03 -4.05
N ALA A 131 -10.16 24.72 -2.93
CA ALA A 131 -8.87 24.81 -2.25
C ALA A 131 -8.37 23.42 -1.79
N GLY A 132 -9.27 22.54 -1.31
CA GLY A 132 -8.95 21.17 -0.96
C GLY A 132 -8.47 20.35 -2.16
N LYS A 133 -9.12 20.52 -3.32
CA LYS A 133 -8.73 19.85 -4.56
C LYS A 133 -7.36 20.32 -5.07
N GLU A 134 -7.12 21.63 -5.09
CA GLU A 134 -5.84 22.20 -5.49
C GLU A 134 -4.69 21.73 -4.57
N LEU A 135 -4.94 21.67 -3.26
CA LEU A 135 -3.98 21.16 -2.31
C LEU A 135 -3.71 19.66 -2.53
N ALA A 136 -4.75 18.86 -2.80
CA ALA A 136 -4.60 17.44 -3.12
C ALA A 136 -3.74 17.24 -4.37
N GLU A 137 -4.02 17.97 -5.46
CA GLU A 137 -3.23 17.91 -6.69
C GLU A 137 -1.77 18.31 -6.46
N ALA A 138 -1.54 19.35 -5.64
CA ALA A 138 -0.19 19.78 -5.28
C ALA A 138 0.58 18.75 -4.47
N VAL A 139 -0.08 18.06 -3.50
CA VAL A 139 0.52 16.95 -2.75
C VAL A 139 0.87 15.80 -3.68
N HIS A 140 -0.03 15.45 -4.59
CA HIS A 140 0.21 14.40 -5.58
C HIS A 140 1.43 14.72 -6.45
N ALA A 141 1.48 15.94 -7.02
CA ALA A 141 2.61 16.37 -7.82
C ALA A 141 3.93 16.39 -7.03
N ALA A 142 3.88 16.78 -5.74
CA ALA A 142 5.04 16.77 -4.87
C ALA A 142 5.56 15.35 -4.64
N VAL A 143 4.67 14.39 -4.32
CA VAL A 143 5.02 12.97 -4.11
C VAL A 143 5.53 12.32 -5.39
N ALA A 144 4.86 12.54 -6.53
CA ALA A 144 5.26 12.01 -7.83
C ALA A 144 6.68 12.46 -8.26
N SER A 145 7.11 13.65 -7.83
CA SER A 145 8.45 14.18 -8.12
C SER A 145 9.58 13.61 -7.27
N LEU A 146 9.27 12.81 -6.24
CA LEU A 146 10.28 12.21 -5.39
C LEU A 146 11.06 11.13 -6.15
N PRO A 147 12.37 10.94 -5.84
CA PRO A 147 13.09 9.74 -6.23
C PRO A 147 12.32 8.49 -5.79
N GLU A 148 12.28 7.45 -6.63
CA GLU A 148 11.46 6.26 -6.39
C GLU A 148 11.68 5.62 -5.02
N ASP A 149 12.93 5.49 -4.59
CA ASP A 149 13.27 4.95 -3.28
C ASP A 149 12.69 5.76 -2.11
N HIS A 150 12.63 7.09 -2.24
CA HIS A 150 12.07 7.98 -1.23
C HIS A 150 10.54 7.92 -1.23
N ARG A 151 9.93 7.96 -2.42
CA ARG A 151 8.49 7.82 -2.62
C ARG A 151 8.00 6.50 -2.04
N ARG A 152 8.66 5.39 -2.39
CA ARG A 152 8.28 4.06 -1.92
C ARG A 152 8.37 3.91 -0.40
N ALA A 153 9.43 4.45 0.22
CA ALA A 153 9.56 4.44 1.67
C ALA A 153 8.48 5.28 2.36
N LEU A 154 8.12 6.44 1.77
CA LEU A 154 7.06 7.31 2.27
C LEU A 154 5.69 6.64 2.18
N GLU A 155 5.35 6.03 1.03
CA GLU A 155 4.09 5.31 0.81
C GLU A 155 3.90 4.17 1.81
N LEU A 156 4.94 3.33 1.99
CA LEU A 156 4.89 2.24 2.96
C LEU A 156 4.63 2.74 4.38
N ARG A 157 5.12 3.93 4.73
CA ARG A 157 4.90 4.52 6.05
C ARG A 157 3.54 5.19 6.19
N GLU A 158 3.19 6.10 5.25
CA GLU A 158 2.02 6.98 5.41
C GLU A 158 0.73 6.30 4.94
N VAL A 159 0.80 5.50 3.88
CA VAL A 159 -0.38 4.87 3.29
C VAL A 159 -0.58 3.45 3.83
N GLU A 160 0.49 2.65 3.89
CA GLU A 160 0.41 1.27 4.39
C GLU A 160 0.54 1.18 5.92
N GLY A 161 1.02 2.24 6.57
CA GLY A 161 1.17 2.31 8.01
C GLY A 161 2.22 1.37 8.60
N LEU A 162 3.18 0.90 7.80
CA LEU A 162 4.21 -0.03 8.25
C LEU A 162 5.19 0.63 9.23
N ALA A 163 5.71 -0.15 10.19
CA ALA A 163 6.81 0.28 11.05
C ALA A 163 8.11 0.37 10.25
N TYR A 164 9.11 1.11 10.74
CA TYR A 164 10.39 1.29 10.04
C TYR A 164 11.15 -0.02 9.85
N GLU A 165 11.06 -0.92 10.81
CA GLU A 165 11.61 -2.26 10.78
C GLU A 165 10.99 -3.09 9.65
N GLU A 166 9.68 -3.01 9.50
CA GLU A 166 8.92 -3.69 8.46
C GLU A 166 9.25 -3.14 7.06
N ILE A 167 9.35 -1.81 6.95
CA ILE A 167 9.77 -1.14 5.70
C ILE A 167 11.18 -1.58 5.32
N ALA A 168 12.08 -1.71 6.28
CA ALA A 168 13.45 -2.21 6.05
C ALA A 168 13.45 -3.62 5.45
N VAL A 169 12.57 -4.51 5.95
CA VAL A 169 12.38 -5.86 5.42
C VAL A 169 11.80 -5.82 4.00
N VAL A 170 10.77 -5.00 3.76
CA VAL A 170 10.11 -4.87 2.44
C VAL A 170 11.08 -4.34 1.39
N LEU A 171 11.84 -3.28 1.72
CA LEU A 171 12.77 -2.62 0.80
C LEU A 171 14.14 -3.29 0.72
N GLY A 172 14.44 -4.26 1.60
CA GLY A 172 15.73 -4.94 1.63
C GLY A 172 16.89 -4.01 1.98
N CYS A 173 16.68 -3.01 2.86
CA CYS A 173 17.69 -2.03 3.23
C CYS A 173 17.76 -1.80 4.74
N PRO A 174 18.89 -1.27 5.28
CA PRO A 174 19.01 -0.99 6.71
C PRO A 174 17.95 0.02 7.19
N ILE A 175 17.49 -0.13 8.44
CA ILE A 175 16.51 0.76 9.07
C ILE A 175 16.95 2.24 9.08
N GLY A 176 18.27 2.50 9.21
CA GLY A 176 18.83 3.85 9.10
C GLY A 176 18.60 4.48 7.72
N THR A 177 18.65 3.65 6.65
CA THR A 177 18.35 4.06 5.29
C THR A 177 16.86 4.38 5.14
N VAL A 178 15.97 3.57 5.72
CA VAL A 178 14.52 3.85 5.73
C VAL A 178 14.23 5.19 6.40
N ARG A 179 14.79 5.43 7.58
CA ARG A 179 14.62 6.71 8.31
C ARG A 179 15.07 7.91 7.48
N SER A 180 16.23 7.83 6.85
CA SER A 180 16.75 8.92 6.02
C SER A 180 15.92 9.15 4.75
N ARG A 181 15.43 8.09 4.08
CA ARG A 181 14.57 8.18 2.91
C ARG A 181 13.24 8.86 3.25
N ILE A 182 12.56 8.42 4.32
CA ILE A 182 11.29 9.01 4.77
C ILE A 182 11.48 10.48 5.18
N HIS A 183 12.55 10.78 5.92
CA HIS A 183 12.84 12.15 6.33
C HIS A 183 13.02 13.07 5.11
N ARG A 184 13.90 12.70 4.17
CA ARG A 184 14.12 13.47 2.94
C ARG A 184 12.87 13.59 2.08
N ALA A 185 12.05 12.53 1.99
CA ALA A 185 10.78 12.56 1.29
C ALA A 185 9.84 13.60 1.89
N ARG A 186 9.66 13.59 3.21
CA ARG A 186 8.82 14.57 3.93
C ARG A 186 9.33 16.00 3.77
N GLU A 187 10.64 16.22 3.85
CA GLU A 187 11.24 17.56 3.63
C GLU A 187 10.98 18.06 2.20
N ALA A 188 11.15 17.21 1.20
CA ALA A 188 10.93 17.60 -0.20
C ALA A 188 9.45 17.90 -0.48
N VAL A 189 8.52 17.11 0.06
CA VAL A 189 7.07 17.39 -0.04
C VAL A 189 6.73 18.69 0.68
N ALA A 190 7.18 18.88 1.93
CA ALA A 190 6.94 20.11 2.70
C ALA A 190 7.48 21.36 2.00
N ALA A 191 8.69 21.29 1.41
CA ALA A 191 9.27 22.40 0.66
C ALA A 191 8.41 22.82 -0.54
N ARG A 192 7.79 21.85 -1.24
CA ARG A 192 6.90 22.14 -2.38
C ARG A 192 5.55 22.70 -1.96
N LEU A 193 5.02 22.25 -0.82
CA LEU A 193 3.71 22.70 -0.33
C LEU A 193 3.77 24.05 0.40
N ARG A 194 4.92 24.44 0.92
CA ARG A 194 5.11 25.71 1.67
C ARG A 194 4.57 26.92 0.95
N PRO A 195 4.79 27.15 -0.36
CA PRO A 195 4.23 28.30 -1.07
C PRO A 195 2.70 28.34 -1.12
N LEU A 196 2.05 27.17 -1.07
CA LEU A 196 0.60 27.04 -1.17
C LEU A 196 -0.09 27.18 0.20
N LEU A 197 0.63 26.87 1.27
CA LEU A 197 0.08 26.93 2.64
C LEU A 197 0.21 28.33 3.26
N GLY A 198 0.80 29.32 2.56
CA GLY A 198 0.96 30.69 3.03
C GLY A 198 1.66 30.73 4.38
N ASN A 199 2.96 30.72 4.35
CA ASN A 199 3.88 30.91 5.48
C ASN A 199 3.36 30.69 6.86
#